data_5f83bf21ba939d94279d1d7caef1d4fe
#
_entry.id   5f83bf21ba939d94279d1d7caef1d4fe
#
_cell.length_a   1.000
_cell.length_b   1.000
_cell.length_c   1.000
_cell.angle_alpha   90.00
_cell.angle_beta   90.00
_cell.angle_gamma   90.00
#
_symmetry.space_group_name_H-M   'P 1'
#
loop_
_entity.id
_entity.type
_entity.pdbx_description
1 polymer ?
#
loop_
_entity_poly.entity_id
_entity_poly.type
_entity_poly.pdbx_seq_one_letter_code
_entity_poly.pdbx_strand_id
1 'polypeptide(L)'
;MVYEVYKLSRSHPTRLYDEKGAGKPMIKIAIVEDEVMYAQQLQDFLHQYEKENGELFDITVYTDGDQIVHKYQSQYDLILMDVEMKFMDGMSAAEEIRKMDTEVVIIFITNMAQYAIRGYAVDALDYVLKPVSYFAFSQRLNRAIGRMKKREQKVIMVNIKGGAVRVNIANIYYIESQGHTLILHTILGDYETSGTMKEMEEKLKGMNFCRGNKGYLINLQHVDGIQDGCATVKGEQLVLSRARKKEFMEELTKYWGEVIK
;
A
#
# COMPACT_ATOMS: atom_id res chain seq x y z
N MET A 1 -0.33 -30.86 21.67
CA MET A 1 0.23 -30.61 20.33
C MET A 1 0.18 -29.09 20.15
N VAL A 2 1.34 -28.45 20.32
CA VAL A 2 1.47 -26.97 20.44
C VAL A 2 1.51 -26.42 19.04
N TYR A 3 0.55 -25.55 18.68
CA TYR A 3 0.63 -24.77 17.45
C TYR A 3 1.66 -23.66 17.63
N GLU A 4 2.80 -23.82 16.96
CA GLU A 4 3.76 -22.74 16.76
C GLU A 4 3.10 -21.61 15.96
N VAL A 5 2.85 -20.51 16.66
CA VAL A 5 2.44 -19.24 16.07
C VAL A 5 3.64 -18.70 15.30
N TYR A 6 3.62 -18.80 13.97
CA TYR A 6 4.56 -18.09 13.12
C TYR A 6 4.38 -16.58 13.37
N LYS A 7 5.26 -16.02 14.18
CA LYS A 7 5.49 -14.58 14.29
C LYS A 7 6.11 -14.08 12.98
N LEU A 8 5.31 -13.81 11.99
CA LEU A 8 5.65 -12.86 10.94
C LEU A 8 5.47 -11.46 11.53
N SER A 9 6.48 -11.02 12.27
CA SER A 9 6.66 -9.65 12.71
C SER A 9 6.92 -8.78 11.46
N ARG A 10 5.86 -8.30 10.81
CA ARG A 10 5.97 -7.10 9.99
C ARG A 10 6.12 -5.92 10.96
N SER A 11 7.34 -5.66 11.37
CA SER A 11 7.69 -4.44 12.07
C SER A 11 7.61 -3.29 11.06
N HIS A 12 6.40 -2.73 10.87
CA HIS A 12 6.30 -1.39 10.34
C HIS A 12 6.95 -0.47 11.37
N PRO A 13 7.80 0.46 10.92
CA PRO A 13 8.62 1.26 11.80
C PRO A 13 7.75 2.04 12.78
N THR A 14 8.23 2.08 14.01
CA THR A 14 7.72 2.89 15.10
C THR A 14 7.56 4.33 14.61
N ARG A 15 6.33 4.80 14.43
CA ARG A 15 6.06 6.22 14.21
C ARG A 15 6.59 6.95 15.42
N LEU A 16 7.60 7.78 15.24
CA LEU A 16 8.01 8.75 16.24
C LEU A 16 6.92 9.81 16.30
N TYR A 17 6.03 9.68 17.27
CA TYR A 17 5.11 10.75 17.63
C TYR A 17 5.91 11.76 18.44
N ASP A 18 5.63 13.06 18.22
CA ASP A 18 6.09 14.07 19.16
C ASP A 18 5.43 13.83 20.52
N GLU A 19 5.97 14.45 21.59
CA GLU A 19 5.46 14.30 22.96
C GLU A 19 4.00 14.75 23.16
N LYS A 20 3.34 15.24 22.10
CA LYS A 20 1.93 15.67 22.05
C LYS A 20 1.01 14.71 21.29
N GLY A 21 1.52 13.58 20.76
CA GLY A 21 0.69 12.55 20.13
C GLY A 21 0.09 12.89 18.76
N ALA A 22 0.53 13.96 18.10
CA ALA A 22 0.01 14.49 16.84
C ALA A 22 1.10 14.71 15.78
N GLY A 23 2.18 13.92 15.78
CA GLY A 23 3.27 14.05 14.82
C GLY A 23 2.87 13.57 13.43
N LYS A 24 3.29 14.33 12.41
CA LYS A 24 3.21 13.90 11.00
C LYS A 24 4.07 12.65 10.82
N PRO A 25 3.59 11.60 10.14
CA PRO A 25 4.39 10.37 9.95
C PRO A 25 5.64 10.68 9.13
N MET A 26 6.78 10.17 9.57
CA MET A 26 8.06 10.29 8.86
C MET A 26 8.09 9.28 7.71
N ILE A 27 8.35 9.75 6.48
CA ILE A 27 8.44 8.94 5.27
C ILE A 27 9.86 8.38 5.17
N LYS A 28 9.99 7.06 5.05
CA LYS A 28 11.29 6.39 4.91
C LYS A 28 11.70 6.27 3.45
N ILE A 29 12.84 6.87 3.13
CA ILE A 29 13.36 6.94 1.76
C ILE A 29 14.71 6.25 1.68
N ALA A 30 14.86 5.31 0.74
CA ALA A 30 16.15 4.81 0.33
C ALA A 30 16.63 5.56 -0.93
N ILE A 31 17.88 5.99 -0.94
CA ILE A 31 18.62 6.43 -2.13
C ILE A 31 19.60 5.33 -2.47
N VAL A 32 19.57 4.81 -3.69
CA VAL A 32 20.51 3.78 -4.18
C VAL A 32 21.23 4.35 -5.38
N GLU A 33 22.47 4.80 -5.14
CA GLU A 33 23.25 5.62 -6.07
C GLU A 33 24.74 5.45 -5.77
N ASP A 34 25.55 5.02 -6.74
CA ASP A 34 26.98 4.81 -6.56
C ASP A 34 27.81 6.08 -6.74
N GLU A 35 27.26 7.09 -7.43
CA GLU A 35 27.89 8.41 -7.58
C GLU A 35 27.59 9.29 -6.37
N VAL A 36 28.59 9.50 -5.50
CA VAL A 36 28.45 10.28 -4.25
C VAL A 36 27.87 11.67 -4.47
N MET A 37 28.25 12.34 -5.57
CA MET A 37 27.75 13.69 -5.89
C MET A 37 26.25 13.69 -6.19
N TYR A 38 25.75 12.70 -6.91
CA TYR A 38 24.32 12.55 -7.19
C TYR A 38 23.53 12.14 -5.94
N ALA A 39 24.08 11.22 -5.14
CA ALA A 39 23.46 10.85 -3.88
C ALA A 39 23.30 12.07 -2.95
N GLN A 40 24.32 12.93 -2.87
CA GLN A 40 24.25 14.18 -2.10
C GLN A 40 23.23 15.15 -2.68
N GLN A 41 23.21 15.34 -4.00
CA GLN A 41 22.21 16.19 -4.66
C GLN A 41 20.77 15.76 -4.37
N LEU A 42 20.49 14.44 -4.39
CA LEU A 42 19.17 13.92 -4.07
C LEU A 42 18.79 14.16 -2.61
N GLN A 43 19.75 14.02 -1.68
CA GLN A 43 19.54 14.36 -0.27
C GLN A 43 19.23 15.86 -0.10
N ASP A 44 19.97 16.73 -0.77
CA ASP A 44 19.76 18.19 -0.73
C ASP A 44 18.36 18.54 -1.27
N PHE A 45 17.91 17.91 -2.34
CA PHE A 45 16.57 18.07 -2.89
C PHE A 45 15.48 17.60 -1.91
N LEU A 46 15.69 16.47 -1.24
CA LEU A 46 14.75 15.98 -0.22
C LEU A 46 14.67 16.95 0.95
N HIS A 47 15.79 17.45 1.46
CA HIS A 47 15.81 18.43 2.55
C HIS A 47 15.22 19.79 2.15
N GLN A 48 15.37 20.21 0.90
CA GLN A 48 14.70 21.39 0.39
C GLN A 48 13.19 21.18 0.36
N TYR A 49 12.74 20.01 -0.10
CA TYR A 49 11.33 19.66 -0.15
C TYR A 49 10.68 19.59 1.25
N GLU A 50 11.39 19.04 2.26
CA GLU A 50 10.95 19.06 3.66
C GLU A 50 10.63 20.46 4.14
N LYS A 51 11.56 21.42 3.88
CA LYS A 51 11.41 22.82 4.28
C LYS A 51 10.22 23.50 3.59
N GLU A 52 9.98 23.19 2.31
CA GLU A 52 8.93 23.83 1.51
C GLU A 52 7.54 23.26 1.81
N ASN A 53 7.44 21.94 2.12
CA ASN A 53 6.16 21.24 2.21
C ASN A 53 5.84 20.73 3.62
N GLY A 54 6.76 20.90 4.58
CA GLY A 54 6.57 20.44 5.95
C GLY A 54 6.44 18.92 6.07
N GLU A 55 6.97 18.13 5.11
CA GLU A 55 7.12 16.68 5.25
C GLU A 55 8.35 16.37 6.11
N LEU A 56 8.46 15.12 6.59
CA LEU A 56 9.62 14.64 7.35
C LEU A 56 10.11 13.35 6.70
N PHE A 57 11.41 13.28 6.41
CA PHE A 57 12.03 12.13 5.76
C PHE A 57 13.09 11.46 6.65
N ASP A 58 13.09 10.14 6.65
CA ASP A 58 14.18 9.30 7.18
C ASP A 58 14.93 8.73 5.98
N ILE A 59 16.13 9.25 5.71
CA ILE A 59 16.87 8.99 4.48
C ILE A 59 18.01 8.01 4.76
N THR A 60 18.02 6.89 4.04
CA THR A 60 19.13 5.92 4.03
C THR A 60 19.76 5.89 2.65
N VAL A 61 21.10 5.93 2.57
CA VAL A 61 21.83 5.88 1.30
C VAL A 61 22.53 4.53 1.16
N TYR A 62 22.40 3.92 -0.01
CA TYR A 62 23.11 2.74 -0.47
C TYR A 62 23.92 3.09 -1.72
N THR A 63 25.06 2.47 -1.89
CA THR A 63 25.97 2.73 -3.03
C THR A 63 25.88 1.63 -4.10
N ASP A 64 25.01 0.63 -3.93
CA ASP A 64 24.81 -0.45 -4.90
C ASP A 64 23.51 -1.19 -4.64
N GLY A 65 22.94 -1.83 -5.68
CA GLY A 65 21.69 -2.58 -5.61
C GLY A 65 21.74 -3.79 -4.69
N ASP A 66 22.89 -4.47 -4.58
CA ASP A 66 23.06 -5.61 -3.69
C ASP A 66 22.92 -5.25 -2.22
N GLN A 67 23.36 -4.05 -1.83
CA GLN A 67 23.30 -3.59 -0.44
C GLN A 67 21.87 -3.38 0.04
N ILE A 68 21.01 -2.78 -0.79
CA ILE A 68 19.60 -2.59 -0.42
C ILE A 68 18.87 -3.93 -0.40
N VAL A 69 19.07 -4.79 -1.40
CA VAL A 69 18.40 -6.10 -1.49
C VAL A 69 18.75 -6.96 -0.28
N HIS A 70 20.03 -7.04 0.10
CA HIS A 70 20.46 -7.85 1.25
C HIS A 70 19.86 -7.39 2.58
N LYS A 71 19.59 -6.10 2.74
CA LYS A 71 19.05 -5.50 3.97
C LYS A 71 17.55 -5.21 3.90
N TYR A 72 16.88 -5.58 2.81
CA TYR A 72 15.49 -5.24 2.58
C TYR A 72 14.54 -6.03 3.48
N GLN A 73 13.67 -5.31 4.18
CA GLN A 73 12.64 -5.86 5.09
C GLN A 73 11.30 -5.13 4.92
N SER A 74 11.00 -4.63 3.73
CA SER A 74 9.81 -3.80 3.44
C SER A 74 9.71 -2.56 4.35
N GLN A 75 10.85 -1.96 4.68
CA GLN A 75 10.94 -0.85 5.63
C GLN A 75 10.85 0.53 4.98
N TYR A 76 10.93 0.63 3.65
CA TYR A 76 10.89 1.90 2.92
C TYR A 76 9.54 2.17 2.30
N ASP A 77 9.17 3.46 2.26
CA ASP A 77 7.97 3.96 1.56
C ASP A 77 8.30 4.36 0.12
N LEU A 78 9.53 4.85 -0.11
CA LEU A 78 10.04 5.30 -1.41
C LEU A 78 11.49 4.84 -1.61
N ILE A 79 11.81 4.42 -2.82
CA ILE A 79 13.17 4.13 -3.25
C ILE A 79 13.47 5.01 -4.47
N LEU A 80 14.51 5.83 -4.38
CA LEU A 80 15.14 6.55 -5.48
C LEU A 80 16.33 5.71 -5.92
N MET A 81 16.35 5.21 -7.16
CA MET A 81 17.29 4.19 -7.59
C MET A 81 17.94 4.55 -8.92
N ASP A 82 19.26 4.54 -8.97
CA ASP A 82 19.97 4.49 -10.26
C ASP A 82 19.86 3.08 -10.87
N VAL A 83 19.93 3.01 -12.18
CA VAL A 83 20.00 1.75 -12.92
C VAL A 83 21.43 1.25 -13.05
N GLU A 84 22.38 2.14 -13.35
CA GLU A 84 23.79 1.78 -13.60
C GLU A 84 24.57 1.77 -12.30
N MET A 85 24.87 0.58 -11.79
CA MET A 85 25.67 0.35 -10.59
C MET A 85 26.62 -0.83 -10.79
N LYS A 86 27.65 -0.93 -9.94
CA LYS A 86 28.81 -1.79 -10.17
C LYS A 86 28.53 -3.29 -10.02
N PHE A 87 27.81 -3.71 -8.98
CA PHE A 87 27.62 -5.13 -8.64
C PHE A 87 26.23 -5.63 -9.02
N MET A 88 25.19 -4.90 -8.64
CA MET A 88 23.82 -5.22 -8.99
C MET A 88 23.14 -3.98 -9.55
N ASP A 89 22.72 -4.05 -10.82
CA ASP A 89 21.99 -2.94 -11.45
C ASP A 89 20.63 -2.69 -10.77
N GLY A 90 20.12 -1.46 -10.88
CA GLY A 90 18.90 -1.04 -10.22
C GLY A 90 17.65 -1.79 -10.71
N MET A 91 17.63 -2.28 -11.96
CA MET A 91 16.49 -3.05 -12.47
C MET A 91 16.43 -4.42 -11.78
N SER A 92 17.58 -5.10 -11.69
CA SER A 92 17.71 -6.39 -10.99
C SER A 92 17.38 -6.24 -9.51
N ALA A 93 17.86 -5.16 -8.87
CA ALA A 93 17.54 -4.86 -7.47
C ALA A 93 16.03 -4.63 -7.28
N ALA A 94 15.38 -3.87 -8.17
CA ALA A 94 13.94 -3.65 -8.12
C ALA A 94 13.13 -4.94 -8.32
N GLU A 95 13.55 -5.84 -9.23
CA GLU A 95 12.91 -7.15 -9.42
C GLU A 95 12.98 -8.01 -8.15
N GLU A 96 14.13 -8.05 -7.46
CA GLU A 96 14.26 -8.76 -6.18
C GLU A 96 13.41 -8.13 -5.07
N ILE A 97 13.38 -6.80 -4.98
CA ILE A 97 12.53 -6.09 -4.02
C ILE A 97 11.06 -6.39 -4.27
N ARG A 98 10.60 -6.43 -5.54
CA ARG A 98 9.21 -6.73 -5.89
C ARG A 98 8.75 -8.13 -5.50
N LYS A 99 9.63 -9.11 -5.39
CA LYS A 99 9.30 -10.44 -4.85
C LYS A 99 8.88 -10.39 -3.38
N MET A 100 9.38 -9.42 -2.63
CA MET A 100 9.12 -9.25 -1.19
C MET A 100 8.11 -8.13 -0.89
N ASP A 101 8.09 -7.09 -1.73
CA ASP A 101 7.29 -5.88 -1.53
C ASP A 101 6.78 -5.33 -2.85
N THR A 102 5.50 -5.58 -3.14
CA THR A 102 4.81 -5.05 -4.31
C THR A 102 4.35 -3.60 -4.13
N GLU A 103 4.48 -3.06 -2.90
CA GLU A 103 3.84 -1.81 -2.50
C GLU A 103 4.81 -0.62 -2.45
N VAL A 104 6.10 -0.83 -2.17
CA VAL A 104 7.07 0.27 -2.10
C VAL A 104 7.08 1.08 -3.40
N VAL A 105 7.10 2.40 -3.29
CA VAL A 105 7.21 3.28 -4.47
C VAL A 105 8.65 3.27 -4.96
N ILE A 106 8.87 2.99 -6.25
CA ILE A 106 10.19 3.06 -6.89
C ILE A 106 10.16 4.16 -7.96
N ILE A 107 11.17 5.03 -7.92
CA ILE A 107 11.47 6.02 -8.96
C ILE A 107 12.90 5.79 -9.42
N PHE A 108 13.09 5.50 -10.71
CA PHE A 108 14.42 5.44 -11.27
C PHE A 108 14.93 6.84 -11.64
N ILE A 109 16.19 7.11 -11.30
CA ILE A 109 16.90 8.38 -11.63
C ILE A 109 18.26 7.98 -12.20
N THR A 110 18.45 8.04 -13.54
CA THR A 110 19.58 7.41 -14.20
C THR A 110 19.95 8.09 -15.53
N ASN A 111 21.13 7.79 -16.06
CA ASN A 111 21.54 8.16 -17.42
C ASN A 111 21.02 7.21 -18.50
N MET A 112 20.48 6.03 -18.14
CA MET A 112 20.18 4.91 -19.03
C MET A 112 18.79 5.00 -19.66
N ALA A 113 18.58 5.83 -20.67
CA ALA A 113 17.27 6.01 -21.36
C ALA A 113 16.64 4.72 -21.90
N GLN A 114 17.47 3.75 -22.35
CA GLN A 114 17.01 2.49 -22.95
C GLN A 114 16.27 1.54 -22.00
N TYR A 115 16.41 1.73 -20.69
CA TYR A 115 15.74 0.90 -19.67
C TYR A 115 14.36 1.41 -19.26
N ALA A 116 13.90 2.55 -19.78
CA ALA A 116 12.61 3.13 -19.39
C ALA A 116 11.42 2.15 -19.59
N ILE A 117 11.43 1.36 -20.67
CA ILE A 117 10.40 0.35 -20.94
C ILE A 117 10.41 -0.76 -19.87
N ARG A 118 11.58 -1.19 -19.41
CA ARG A 118 11.71 -2.21 -18.35
C ARG A 118 11.22 -1.72 -16.98
N GLY A 119 11.23 -0.41 -16.73
CA GLY A 119 10.67 0.17 -15.50
C GLY A 119 9.19 -0.18 -15.29
N TYR A 120 8.42 -0.39 -16.37
CA TYR A 120 7.03 -0.86 -16.26
C TYR A 120 6.91 -2.28 -15.70
N ALA A 121 7.88 -3.16 -15.98
CA ALA A 121 7.85 -4.55 -15.50
C ALA A 121 7.94 -4.65 -13.97
N VAL A 122 8.56 -3.65 -13.31
CA VAL A 122 8.70 -3.58 -11.86
C VAL A 122 7.70 -2.60 -11.21
N ASP A 123 6.67 -2.17 -11.92
CA ASP A 123 5.69 -1.15 -11.45
C ASP A 123 6.37 0.08 -10.84
N ALA A 124 7.41 0.60 -11.53
CA ALA A 124 8.02 1.85 -11.12
C ALA A 124 7.02 3.01 -11.31
N LEU A 125 6.98 3.93 -10.35
CA LEU A 125 6.10 5.09 -10.44
C LEU A 125 6.54 6.06 -11.54
N ASP A 126 7.86 6.22 -11.69
CA ASP A 126 8.44 7.14 -12.68
C ASP A 126 9.85 6.70 -13.08
N TYR A 127 10.30 7.21 -14.23
CA TYR A 127 11.64 7.03 -14.77
C TYR A 127 12.19 8.38 -15.21
N VAL A 128 13.26 8.85 -14.59
CA VAL A 128 13.80 10.21 -14.75
C VAL A 128 15.22 10.14 -15.26
N LEU A 129 15.50 10.87 -16.34
CA LEU A 129 16.87 10.96 -16.86
C LEU A 129 17.67 12.03 -16.13
N LYS A 130 18.93 11.71 -15.79
CA LYS A 130 19.93 12.67 -15.32
C LYS A 130 20.36 13.59 -16.49
N PRO A 131 20.67 14.89 -16.26
CA PRO A 131 20.61 15.60 -14.99
C PRO A 131 19.18 16.01 -14.60
N VAL A 132 18.85 15.84 -13.34
CA VAL A 132 17.52 16.15 -12.80
C VAL A 132 17.54 17.55 -12.17
N SER A 133 16.57 18.41 -12.52
CA SER A 133 16.36 19.67 -11.82
C SER A 133 15.49 19.47 -10.57
N TYR A 134 15.64 20.34 -9.56
CA TYR A 134 14.80 20.30 -8.38
C TYR A 134 13.29 20.35 -8.71
N PHE A 135 12.92 21.21 -9.68
CA PHE A 135 11.51 21.30 -10.12
C PHE A 135 11.00 19.96 -10.65
N ALA A 136 11.75 19.31 -11.54
CA ALA A 136 11.36 18.00 -12.08
C ALA A 136 11.30 16.93 -10.98
N PHE A 137 12.24 16.93 -10.04
CA PHE A 137 12.29 16.04 -8.89
C PHE A 137 11.09 16.23 -7.96
N SER A 138 10.80 17.46 -7.55
CA SER A 138 9.71 17.78 -6.63
C SER A 138 8.34 17.36 -7.17
N GLN A 139 8.10 17.48 -8.49
CA GLN A 139 6.87 17.00 -9.13
C GLN A 139 6.70 15.47 -8.98
N ARG A 140 7.77 14.68 -9.16
CA ARG A 140 7.73 13.23 -9.00
C ARG A 140 7.55 12.84 -7.55
N LEU A 141 8.24 13.54 -6.65
CA LEU A 141 8.09 13.32 -5.21
C LEU A 141 6.67 13.63 -4.73
N ASN A 142 6.03 14.69 -5.23
CA ASN A 142 4.63 14.99 -4.96
C ASN A 142 3.71 13.83 -5.39
N ARG A 143 3.94 13.25 -6.58
CA ARG A 143 3.18 12.09 -7.07
C ARG A 143 3.40 10.86 -6.18
N ALA A 144 4.65 10.61 -5.77
CA ALA A 144 5.00 9.50 -4.88
C ALA A 144 4.30 9.63 -3.52
N ILE A 145 4.39 10.81 -2.89
CA ILE A 145 3.73 11.09 -1.62
C ILE A 145 2.20 10.98 -1.76
N GLY A 146 1.63 11.48 -2.86
CA GLY A 146 0.20 11.34 -3.17
C GLY A 146 -0.22 9.87 -3.30
N ARG A 147 0.59 9.02 -3.96
CA ARG A 147 0.35 7.56 -4.06
C ARG A 147 0.41 6.91 -2.67
N MET A 148 1.41 7.25 -1.85
CA MET A 148 1.55 6.74 -0.49
C MET A 148 0.37 7.15 0.41
N LYS A 149 -0.04 8.43 0.39
CA LYS A 149 -1.19 8.93 1.16
C LYS A 149 -2.50 8.25 0.76
N LYS A 150 -2.73 8.01 -0.55
CA LYS A 150 -3.88 7.23 -1.03
C LYS A 150 -3.86 5.78 -0.52
N ARG A 151 -2.68 5.18 -0.36
CA ARG A 151 -2.51 3.84 0.22
C ARG A 151 -2.77 3.84 1.73
N GLU A 152 -2.34 4.85 2.46
CA GLU A 152 -2.64 4.97 3.90
C GLU A 152 -4.15 5.08 4.16
N GLN A 153 -4.89 5.75 3.29
CA GLN A 153 -6.36 5.80 3.35
C GLN A 153 -7.02 4.43 3.12
N LYS A 154 -6.30 3.46 2.56
CA LYS A 154 -6.78 2.09 2.34
C LYS A 154 -6.53 1.15 3.53
N VAL A 155 -6.17 1.66 4.70
CA VAL A 155 -5.93 0.87 5.90
C VAL A 155 -6.89 1.28 6.99
N ILE A 156 -7.46 0.30 7.69
CA ILE A 156 -8.27 0.54 8.89
C ILE A 156 -7.60 -0.05 10.12
N MET A 157 -7.77 0.64 11.26
CA MET A 157 -7.45 0.08 12.56
C MET A 157 -8.65 -0.73 13.06
N VAL A 158 -8.41 -1.98 13.41
CA VAL A 158 -9.39 -2.91 13.94
C VAL A 158 -8.98 -3.26 15.37
N ASN A 159 -9.84 -2.94 16.33
CA ASN A 159 -9.63 -3.31 17.73
C ASN A 159 -9.96 -4.79 17.91
N ILE A 160 -8.99 -5.57 18.36
CA ILE A 160 -9.14 -6.99 18.66
C ILE A 160 -8.94 -7.25 20.15
N LYS A 161 -9.27 -8.45 20.61
CA LYS A 161 -9.00 -8.83 22.01
C LYS A 161 -7.49 -8.78 22.29
N GLY A 162 -7.08 -7.86 23.17
CA GLY A 162 -5.67 -7.70 23.55
C GLY A 162 -4.89 -6.64 22.78
N GLY A 163 -5.54 -5.84 21.89
CA GLY A 163 -4.85 -4.76 21.18
C GLY A 163 -5.59 -4.25 19.95
N ALA A 164 -4.85 -3.72 19.01
CA ALA A 164 -5.38 -3.28 17.72
C ALA A 164 -4.47 -3.75 16.58
N VAL A 165 -5.06 -4.10 15.44
CA VAL A 165 -4.35 -4.48 14.22
C VAL A 165 -4.65 -3.50 13.09
N ARG A 166 -3.66 -3.29 12.25
CA ARG A 166 -3.79 -2.50 11.05
C ARG A 166 -4.14 -3.44 9.88
N VAL A 167 -5.31 -3.27 9.29
CA VAL A 167 -5.80 -4.13 8.21
C VAL A 167 -5.87 -3.34 6.92
N ASN A 168 -5.20 -3.82 5.86
CA ASN A 168 -5.35 -3.26 4.52
C ASN A 168 -6.74 -3.60 4.00
N ILE A 169 -7.48 -2.58 3.59
CA ILE A 169 -8.86 -2.69 3.10
C ILE A 169 -8.95 -3.62 1.88
N ALA A 170 -7.95 -3.58 0.99
CA ALA A 170 -7.89 -4.47 -0.16
C ALA A 170 -7.77 -5.96 0.22
N ASN A 171 -7.29 -6.26 1.43
CA ASN A 171 -7.18 -7.64 1.92
C ASN A 171 -8.48 -8.16 2.57
N ILE A 172 -9.49 -7.31 2.77
CA ILE A 172 -10.77 -7.71 3.36
C ILE A 172 -11.69 -8.21 2.25
N TYR A 173 -12.13 -9.45 2.35
CA TYR A 173 -13.10 -10.07 1.45
C TYR A 173 -14.51 -9.57 1.72
N TYR A 174 -14.95 -9.71 2.96
CA TYR A 174 -16.22 -9.23 3.45
C TYR A 174 -16.18 -9.11 4.98
N ILE A 175 -17.17 -8.44 5.54
CA ILE A 175 -17.37 -8.30 6.98
C ILE A 175 -18.71 -8.92 7.31
N GLU A 176 -18.69 -9.82 8.28
CA GLU A 176 -19.88 -10.51 8.80
C GLU A 176 -20.26 -9.97 10.17
N SER A 177 -21.56 -9.85 10.44
CA SER A 177 -22.09 -9.51 11.76
C SER A 177 -22.63 -10.75 12.45
N GLN A 178 -22.05 -11.09 13.59
CA GLN A 178 -22.52 -12.17 14.47
C GLN A 178 -22.91 -11.58 15.84
N GLY A 179 -24.19 -11.23 15.99
CA GLY A 179 -24.69 -10.57 17.19
C GLY A 179 -24.09 -9.18 17.37
N HIS A 180 -23.26 -8.99 18.40
CA HIS A 180 -22.56 -7.74 18.70
C HIS A 180 -21.09 -7.72 18.22
N THR A 181 -20.65 -8.78 17.55
CA THR A 181 -19.30 -8.94 17.02
C THR A 181 -19.33 -8.79 15.50
N LEU A 182 -18.33 -8.12 14.96
CA LEU A 182 -18.04 -8.10 13.54
C LEU A 182 -16.81 -8.97 13.29
N ILE A 183 -16.89 -9.83 12.27
CA ILE A 183 -15.79 -10.66 11.79
C ILE A 183 -15.34 -10.11 10.43
N LEU A 184 -14.10 -9.68 10.34
CA LEU A 184 -13.47 -9.28 9.09
C LEU A 184 -12.78 -10.52 8.50
N HIS A 185 -13.34 -11.07 7.43
CA HIS A 185 -12.74 -12.17 6.67
C HIS A 185 -11.71 -11.61 5.71
N THR A 186 -10.44 -11.99 5.89
CA THR A 186 -9.32 -11.39 5.13
C THR A 186 -8.38 -12.44 4.54
N ILE A 187 -7.53 -12.01 3.61
CA ILE A 187 -6.46 -12.84 3.03
C ILE A 187 -5.53 -13.44 4.11
N LEU A 188 -5.32 -12.72 5.22
CA LEU A 188 -4.40 -13.10 6.29
C LEU A 188 -5.09 -13.86 7.45
N GLY A 189 -6.39 -14.15 7.32
CA GLY A 189 -7.22 -14.76 8.35
C GLY A 189 -8.29 -13.79 8.87
N ASP A 190 -9.05 -14.24 9.86
CA ASP A 190 -10.20 -13.53 10.38
C ASP A 190 -9.82 -12.68 11.60
N TYR A 191 -10.42 -11.49 11.67
CA TYR A 191 -10.28 -10.59 12.82
C TYR A 191 -11.65 -10.29 13.42
N GLU A 192 -11.79 -10.57 14.70
CA GLU A 192 -13.00 -10.25 15.46
C GLU A 192 -12.86 -8.86 16.11
N THR A 193 -13.90 -8.04 15.96
CA THR A 193 -13.98 -6.71 16.59
C THR A 193 -15.39 -6.44 17.11
N SER A 194 -15.50 -5.63 18.15
CA SER A 194 -16.78 -5.09 18.60
C SER A 194 -17.18 -3.88 17.75
N GLY A 195 -18.47 -3.72 17.50
CA GLY A 195 -18.99 -2.58 16.74
C GLY A 195 -20.25 -2.93 15.98
N THR A 196 -20.75 -1.96 15.26
CA THR A 196 -21.95 -2.12 14.43
C THR A 196 -21.59 -2.13 12.96
N MET A 197 -22.37 -2.88 12.19
CA MET A 197 -22.21 -2.91 10.74
C MET A 197 -22.42 -1.52 10.10
N LYS A 198 -23.26 -0.66 10.70
CA LYS A 198 -23.50 0.70 10.23
C LYS A 198 -22.24 1.58 10.38
N GLU A 199 -21.56 1.48 11.53
CA GLU A 199 -20.28 2.20 11.74
C GLU A 199 -19.21 1.73 10.77
N MET A 200 -19.14 0.43 10.50
CA MET A 200 -18.17 -0.12 9.57
C MET A 200 -18.47 0.27 8.11
N GLU A 201 -19.75 0.28 7.73
CA GLU A 201 -20.22 0.76 6.42
C GLU A 201 -19.83 2.24 6.19
N GLU A 202 -20.02 3.10 7.19
CA GLU A 202 -19.61 4.51 7.10
C GLU A 202 -18.08 4.67 7.05
N LYS A 203 -17.35 3.86 7.84
CA LYS A 203 -15.88 3.86 7.85
C LYS A 203 -15.27 3.41 6.51
N LEU A 204 -15.95 2.52 5.79
CA LEU A 204 -15.51 1.96 4.50
C LEU A 204 -16.19 2.62 3.29
N LYS A 205 -16.93 3.71 3.50
CA LYS A 205 -17.65 4.43 2.45
C LYS A 205 -16.69 4.93 1.37
N GLY A 206 -17.03 4.68 0.11
CA GLY A 206 -16.20 5.04 -1.04
C GLY A 206 -14.97 4.13 -1.26
N MET A 207 -14.87 2.99 -0.54
CA MET A 207 -13.76 2.05 -0.62
C MET A 207 -14.19 0.70 -1.23
N ASN A 208 -15.14 0.74 -2.18
CA ASN A 208 -15.65 -0.43 -2.90
C ASN A 208 -16.34 -1.48 -2.01
N PHE A 209 -16.91 -1.08 -0.87
CA PHE A 209 -17.75 -1.95 -0.06
C PHE A 209 -19.23 -1.66 -0.28
N CYS A 210 -20.00 -2.72 -0.45
CA CYS A 210 -21.44 -2.63 -0.60
C CYS A 210 -22.15 -3.58 0.36
N ARG A 211 -23.27 -3.11 0.92
CA ARG A 211 -24.10 -3.86 1.86
C ARG A 211 -24.90 -4.94 1.13
N GLY A 212 -24.62 -6.23 1.40
CA GLY A 212 -25.39 -7.35 0.84
C GLY A 212 -26.73 -7.58 1.55
N ASN A 213 -26.68 -7.55 2.90
CA ASN A 213 -27.86 -7.67 3.77
C ASN A 213 -27.56 -7.11 5.17
N LYS A 214 -28.39 -7.40 6.18
CA LYS A 214 -28.13 -6.94 7.55
C LYS A 214 -26.86 -7.52 8.18
N GLY A 215 -26.39 -8.66 7.69
CA GLY A 215 -25.25 -9.41 8.23
C GLY A 215 -23.95 -9.30 7.43
N TYR A 216 -24.01 -8.82 6.17
CA TYR A 216 -22.82 -8.81 5.30
C TYR A 216 -22.55 -7.43 4.67
N LEU A 217 -21.30 -6.98 4.78
CA LEU A 217 -20.72 -5.85 4.04
C LEU A 217 -19.59 -6.40 3.17
N ILE A 218 -19.75 -6.36 1.85
CA ILE A 218 -18.96 -7.13 0.88
C ILE A 218 -18.05 -6.20 0.09
N ASN A 219 -16.79 -6.56 -0.04
CA ASN A 219 -15.84 -5.85 -0.89
C ASN A 219 -16.06 -6.27 -2.35
N LEU A 220 -16.48 -5.32 -3.19
CA LEU A 220 -16.79 -5.55 -4.61
C LEU A 220 -15.57 -6.02 -5.41
N GLN A 221 -14.37 -5.71 -4.95
CA GLN A 221 -13.11 -6.14 -5.56
C GLN A 221 -12.95 -7.68 -5.56
N HIS A 222 -13.55 -8.36 -4.60
CA HIS A 222 -13.43 -9.81 -4.40
C HIS A 222 -14.69 -10.59 -4.78
N VAL A 223 -15.66 -9.93 -5.44
CA VAL A 223 -16.86 -10.61 -5.93
C VAL A 223 -16.54 -11.32 -7.25
N ASP A 224 -16.57 -12.65 -7.25
CA ASP A 224 -16.32 -13.49 -8.42
C ASP A 224 -17.55 -13.54 -9.34
N GLY A 225 -18.75 -13.40 -8.79
CA GLY A 225 -20.00 -13.44 -9.55
C GLY A 225 -21.24 -13.34 -8.65
N ILE A 226 -22.40 -13.28 -9.31
CA ILE A 226 -23.72 -13.30 -8.64
C ILE A 226 -24.54 -14.46 -9.23
N GLN A 227 -24.97 -15.39 -8.37
CA GLN A 227 -25.82 -16.49 -8.73
C GLN A 227 -26.89 -16.72 -7.66
N ASP A 228 -28.11 -17.02 -8.07
CA ASP A 228 -29.26 -17.40 -7.19
C ASP A 228 -29.53 -16.41 -6.04
N GLY A 229 -29.21 -15.11 -6.26
CA GLY A 229 -29.38 -14.07 -5.25
C GLY A 229 -28.28 -14.01 -4.19
N CYS A 230 -27.16 -14.69 -4.44
CA CYS A 230 -25.96 -14.65 -3.62
C CYS A 230 -24.79 -14.03 -4.38
N ALA A 231 -23.92 -13.28 -3.70
CA ALA A 231 -22.61 -12.90 -4.20
C ALA A 231 -21.61 -14.01 -3.86
N THR A 232 -20.85 -14.47 -4.83
CA THR A 232 -19.78 -15.44 -4.63
C THR A 232 -18.50 -14.68 -4.33
N VAL A 233 -17.89 -14.97 -3.18
CA VAL A 233 -16.63 -14.35 -2.75
C VAL A 233 -15.72 -15.46 -2.22
N LYS A 234 -14.60 -15.73 -2.91
CA LYS A 234 -13.68 -16.82 -2.51
C LYS A 234 -14.35 -18.19 -2.35
N GLY A 235 -15.36 -18.46 -3.15
CA GLY A 235 -16.15 -19.70 -3.07
C GLY A 235 -17.28 -19.69 -2.04
N GLU A 236 -17.34 -18.68 -1.16
CA GLU A 236 -18.43 -18.49 -0.22
C GLU A 236 -19.65 -17.84 -0.89
N GLN A 237 -20.86 -18.31 -0.53
CA GLN A 237 -22.12 -17.79 -1.06
C GLN A 237 -22.76 -16.82 -0.06
N LEU A 238 -22.61 -15.52 -0.29
CA LEU A 238 -23.12 -14.46 0.57
C LEU A 238 -24.49 -13.99 0.09
N VAL A 239 -25.54 -14.29 0.86
CA VAL A 239 -26.93 -13.98 0.49
C VAL A 239 -27.15 -12.47 0.38
N LEU A 240 -27.73 -12.01 -0.73
CA LEU A 240 -28.18 -10.64 -0.92
C LEU A 240 -29.67 -10.54 -0.55
N SER A 241 -30.01 -9.57 0.31
CA SER A 241 -31.43 -9.32 0.63
C SER A 241 -32.15 -8.71 -0.59
N ARG A 242 -33.45 -9.01 -0.70
CA ARG A 242 -34.28 -8.47 -1.80
C ARG A 242 -34.22 -6.95 -1.88
N ALA A 243 -34.19 -6.28 -0.73
CA ALA A 243 -34.11 -4.81 -0.65
C ALA A 243 -32.77 -4.24 -1.12
N ARG A 244 -31.66 -4.96 -0.95
CA ARG A 244 -30.31 -4.49 -1.29
C ARG A 244 -29.81 -4.99 -2.65
N LYS A 245 -30.44 -6.01 -3.23
CA LYS A 245 -29.98 -6.67 -4.45
C LYS A 245 -29.80 -5.69 -5.62
N LYS A 246 -30.77 -4.78 -5.82
CA LYS A 246 -30.71 -3.81 -6.92
C LYS A 246 -29.53 -2.86 -6.76
N GLU A 247 -29.40 -2.21 -5.60
CA GLU A 247 -28.30 -1.30 -5.26
C GLU A 247 -26.94 -2.01 -5.39
N PHE A 248 -26.82 -3.24 -4.87
CA PHE A 248 -25.60 -4.04 -4.95
C PHE A 248 -25.20 -4.34 -6.39
N MET A 249 -26.15 -4.70 -7.27
CA MET A 249 -25.90 -4.95 -8.69
C MET A 249 -25.45 -3.69 -9.43
N GLU A 250 -26.05 -2.54 -9.12
CA GLU A 250 -25.67 -1.24 -9.73
C GLU A 250 -24.23 -0.86 -9.34
N GLU A 251 -23.87 -0.95 -8.05
CA GLU A 251 -22.51 -0.64 -7.57
C GLU A 251 -21.48 -1.65 -8.12
N LEU A 252 -21.80 -2.94 -8.19
CA LEU A 252 -20.92 -3.95 -8.75
C LEU A 252 -20.65 -3.73 -10.25
N THR A 253 -21.71 -3.43 -11.02
CA THR A 253 -21.58 -3.16 -12.46
C THR A 253 -20.74 -1.91 -12.71
N LYS A 254 -20.94 -0.86 -11.90
CA LYS A 254 -20.14 0.35 -11.94
C LYS A 254 -18.67 0.04 -11.66
N TYR A 255 -18.39 -0.71 -10.58
CA TYR A 255 -17.04 -1.13 -10.20
C TYR A 255 -16.36 -1.91 -11.34
N TRP A 256 -17.01 -2.91 -11.91
CA TRP A 256 -16.47 -3.67 -13.02
C TRP A 256 -16.25 -2.83 -14.29
N GLY A 257 -17.14 -1.88 -14.58
CA GLY A 257 -16.98 -0.95 -15.70
C GLY A 257 -15.83 0.05 -15.54
N GLU A 258 -15.40 0.34 -14.30
CA GLU A 258 -14.22 1.17 -14.02
C GLU A 258 -12.90 0.37 -14.10
N VAL A 259 -12.92 -0.93 -13.80
CA VAL A 259 -11.75 -1.82 -13.79
C VAL A 259 -11.39 -2.32 -15.20
N ILE A 260 -12.38 -2.42 -16.12
CA ILE A 260 -12.19 -2.95 -17.50
C ILE A 260 -11.73 -1.85 -18.48
N LYS A 261 -11.68 -0.58 -18.07
CA LYS A 261 -11.12 0.53 -18.87
C LYS A 261 -9.62 0.70 -18.60
#